data_504d12f134358588b474f71dd447d970
#
_entry.id   504d12f134358588b474f71dd447d970
#
_cell.length_a   1.000
_cell.length_b   1.000
_cell.length_c   1.000
_cell.angle_alpha   90.00
_cell.angle_beta   90.00
_cell.angle_gamma   90.00
#
_symmetry.space_group_name_H-M   'P 1'
#
loop_
_entity.id
_entity.type
_entity.pdbx_description
1 polymer ?
#
loop_
_entity_poly.entity_id
_entity_poly.type
_entity_poly.pdbx_seq_one_letter_code
_entity_poly.pdbx_strand_id
1 'polypeptide(L)'
;MLKHKYLILLILWLVFISTLSLIELNVERVPKVDETDKVVHFLFHYILSVFLMFYLRYENVLFEIKGMYYFVLLFSTFYGLLIEGLQATISTNRDPDFFDVLANILGCLVSLLSFSYFLRLKRE
;
A
#
# COMPACT_ATOMS: atom_id res chain seq x y z
N MET A 1 -13.38 -5.34 23.14
CA MET A 1 -12.63 -4.64 22.07
C MET A 1 -11.45 -5.48 21.64
N LEU A 2 -11.23 -5.61 20.34
CA LEU A 2 -10.08 -6.33 19.81
C LEU A 2 -8.80 -5.54 20.10
N LYS A 3 -7.89 -6.13 20.86
CA LYS A 3 -6.61 -5.51 21.25
C LYS A 3 -5.71 -5.18 20.04
N HIS A 4 -5.86 -5.91 18.95
CA HIS A 4 -5.02 -5.82 17.76
C HIS A 4 -5.82 -5.53 16.48
N LYS A 5 -6.81 -4.65 16.57
CA LYS A 5 -7.72 -4.35 15.46
C LYS A 5 -7.01 -3.78 14.22
N TYR A 6 -6.04 -2.89 14.42
CA TYR A 6 -5.29 -2.29 13.29
C TYR A 6 -4.31 -3.27 12.67
N LEU A 7 -3.69 -4.14 13.47
CA LEU A 7 -2.86 -5.22 12.96
C LEU A 7 -3.68 -6.20 12.11
N ILE A 8 -4.87 -6.56 12.58
CA ILE A 8 -5.77 -7.46 11.84
C ILE A 8 -6.18 -6.82 10.51
N LEU A 9 -6.59 -5.54 10.52
CA LEU A 9 -6.93 -4.81 9.30
C LEU A 9 -5.76 -4.74 8.32
N LEU A 10 -4.56 -4.48 8.82
CA LEU A 10 -3.34 -4.43 8.02
C LEU A 10 -3.05 -5.79 7.35
N ILE A 11 -3.11 -6.88 8.10
CA ILE A 11 -2.88 -8.23 7.58
C ILE A 11 -3.93 -8.60 6.53
N LEU A 12 -5.20 -8.36 6.83
CA LEU A 12 -6.30 -8.63 5.88
C LEU A 12 -6.12 -7.83 4.59
N TRP A 13 -5.70 -6.57 4.69
CA TRP A 13 -5.43 -5.72 3.54
C TRP A 13 -4.25 -6.21 2.70
N LEU A 14 -3.13 -6.60 3.35
CA LEU A 14 -1.97 -7.19 2.67
C LEU A 14 -2.35 -8.46 1.91
N VAL A 15 -3.12 -9.35 2.53
CA VAL A 15 -3.61 -10.58 1.88
C VAL A 15 -4.52 -10.23 0.70
N PHE A 16 -5.42 -9.27 0.87
CA PHE A 16 -6.37 -8.83 -0.15
C PHE A 16 -5.65 -8.29 -1.40
N ILE A 17 -4.75 -7.31 -1.22
CA ILE A 17 -4.03 -6.72 -2.36
C ILE A 17 -3.04 -7.70 -3.01
N SER A 18 -2.39 -8.56 -2.22
CA SER A 18 -1.52 -9.62 -2.79
C SER A 18 -2.34 -10.59 -3.65
N THR A 19 -3.48 -11.03 -3.15
CA THR A 19 -4.37 -11.95 -3.87
C THR A 19 -4.89 -11.33 -5.17
N LEU A 20 -5.41 -10.11 -5.12
CA LEU A 20 -5.89 -9.41 -6.33
C LEU A 20 -4.77 -9.17 -7.34
N SER A 21 -3.61 -8.74 -6.87
CA SER A 21 -2.46 -8.46 -7.74
C SER A 21 -1.93 -9.72 -8.44
N LEU A 22 -2.02 -10.88 -7.81
CA LEU A 22 -1.56 -12.16 -8.38
C LEU A 22 -2.64 -12.87 -9.21
N ILE A 23 -3.93 -12.71 -8.89
CA ILE A 23 -5.04 -13.29 -9.67
C ILE A 23 -5.20 -12.61 -11.02
N GLU A 24 -5.05 -11.29 -11.11
CA GLU A 24 -5.12 -10.56 -12.38
C GLU A 24 -4.18 -11.11 -13.47
N LEU A 25 -3.14 -11.84 -13.07
CA LEU A 25 -2.20 -12.47 -14.00
C LEU A 25 -2.78 -13.66 -14.75
N ASN A 26 -3.82 -14.29 -14.23
CA ASN A 26 -4.45 -15.48 -14.83
C ASN A 26 -5.64 -15.14 -15.74
N VAL A 27 -6.05 -13.88 -15.80
CA VAL A 27 -7.15 -13.44 -16.66
C VAL A 27 -6.58 -12.82 -17.95
N GLU A 28 -6.29 -13.67 -18.92
CA GLU A 28 -5.65 -13.31 -20.19
C GLU A 28 -6.47 -12.40 -21.11
N ARG A 29 -7.62 -11.87 -20.71
CA ARG A 29 -8.59 -11.28 -21.65
C ARG A 29 -9.24 -9.96 -21.27
N VAL A 30 -8.79 -9.29 -20.24
CA VAL A 30 -9.27 -7.93 -19.98
C VAL A 30 -8.32 -6.96 -20.66
N PRO A 31 -8.79 -6.14 -21.62
CA PRO A 31 -7.98 -5.08 -22.18
C PRO A 31 -7.53 -4.17 -21.03
N LYS A 32 -6.23 -4.13 -20.76
CA LYS A 32 -5.66 -3.26 -19.74
C LYS A 32 -5.92 -1.82 -20.15
N VAL A 33 -6.82 -1.17 -19.43
CA VAL A 33 -6.89 0.28 -19.45
C VAL A 33 -5.77 0.75 -18.53
N ASP A 34 -4.65 1.14 -19.08
CA ASP A 34 -3.42 1.50 -18.35
C ASP A 34 -3.65 2.50 -17.21
N GLU A 35 -4.59 3.41 -17.37
CA GLU A 35 -4.92 4.42 -16.36
C GLU A 35 -5.66 3.84 -15.15
N THR A 36 -6.55 2.85 -15.35
CA THR A 36 -7.29 2.21 -14.26
C THR A 36 -6.37 1.41 -13.35
N ASP A 37 -5.37 0.74 -13.92
CA ASP A 37 -4.37 -0.02 -13.17
C ASP A 37 -3.58 0.90 -12.22
N LYS A 38 -3.14 2.05 -12.70
CA LYS A 38 -2.43 3.05 -11.89
C LYS A 38 -3.26 3.60 -10.74
N VAL A 39 -4.55 3.86 -10.95
CA VAL A 39 -5.49 4.28 -9.90
C VAL A 39 -5.63 3.19 -8.84
N VAL A 40 -5.72 1.93 -9.23
CA VAL A 40 -5.79 0.79 -8.31
C VAL A 40 -4.51 0.69 -7.47
N HIS A 41 -3.33 0.78 -8.08
CA HIS A 41 -2.04 0.79 -7.38
C HIS A 41 -1.94 1.93 -6.37
N PHE A 42 -2.34 3.13 -6.76
CA PHE A 42 -2.40 4.30 -5.88
C PHE A 42 -3.29 4.03 -4.66
N LEU A 43 -4.52 3.56 -4.87
CA LEU A 43 -5.48 3.29 -3.80
C LEU A 43 -5.02 2.18 -2.87
N PHE A 44 -4.44 1.11 -3.42
CA PHE A 44 -3.94 -0.01 -2.62
C PHE A 44 -2.86 0.45 -1.64
N HIS A 45 -1.90 1.24 -2.11
CA HIS A 45 -0.81 1.74 -1.30
C HIS A 45 -1.22 2.90 -0.39
N TYR A 46 -2.20 3.70 -0.78
CA TYR A 46 -2.81 4.69 0.10
C TYR A 46 -3.43 4.03 1.33
N ILE A 47 -4.30 3.05 1.13
CA ILE A 47 -4.99 2.35 2.23
C ILE A 47 -4.01 1.51 3.05
N LEU A 48 -3.05 0.82 2.40
CA LEU A 48 -1.99 0.09 3.08
C LEU A 48 -1.23 0.98 4.07
N SER A 49 -0.82 2.16 3.60
CA SER A 49 -0.05 3.11 4.40
C SER A 49 -0.87 3.68 5.56
N VAL A 50 -2.16 3.96 5.33
CA VAL A 50 -3.08 4.40 6.38
C VAL A 50 -3.20 3.34 7.48
N PHE A 51 -3.46 2.07 7.13
CA PHE A 51 -3.58 0.99 8.11
C PHE A 51 -2.27 0.77 8.87
N LEU A 52 -1.14 0.83 8.17
CA LEU A 52 0.17 0.70 8.79
C LEU A 52 0.44 1.84 9.79
N MET A 53 0.10 3.09 9.45
CA MET A 53 0.23 4.22 10.36
C MET A 53 -0.66 4.11 11.59
N PHE A 54 -1.91 3.68 11.43
CA PHE A 54 -2.79 3.42 12.56
C PHE A 54 -2.24 2.33 13.48
N TYR A 55 -1.73 1.24 12.91
CA TYR A 55 -1.09 0.17 13.69
C TYR A 55 0.12 0.68 14.46
N LEU A 56 1.05 1.34 13.78
CA LEU A 56 2.28 1.85 14.41
C LEU A 56 2.00 2.93 15.47
N ARG A 57 0.99 3.76 15.25
CA ARG A 57 0.67 4.87 16.16
C ARG A 57 -0.08 4.41 17.41
N TYR A 58 -0.99 3.45 17.29
CA TYR A 58 -1.93 3.11 18.35
C TYR A 58 -1.71 1.73 18.98
N GLU A 59 -1.05 0.82 18.29
CA GLU A 59 -0.81 -0.54 18.80
C GLU A 59 0.68 -0.86 19.01
N ASN A 60 1.56 -0.27 18.22
CA ASN A 60 3.00 -0.51 18.30
C ASN A 60 3.76 0.81 18.34
N VAL A 61 3.76 1.47 19.48
CA VAL A 61 4.32 2.82 19.67
C VAL A 61 5.83 2.74 19.85
N LEU A 62 6.56 2.19 18.86
CA LEU A 62 8.02 2.10 18.87
C LEU A 62 8.70 3.30 18.18
N PHE A 63 7.95 4.06 17.40
CA PHE A 63 8.49 5.12 16.56
C PHE A 63 8.00 6.50 17.00
N GLU A 64 8.90 7.47 16.95
CA GLU A 64 8.50 8.87 16.83
C GLU A 64 7.79 9.11 15.49
N ILE A 65 6.97 10.16 15.40
CA ILE A 65 6.15 10.44 14.20
C ILE A 65 6.98 10.49 12.92
N LYS A 66 8.16 11.13 12.96
CA LYS A 66 9.05 11.19 11.78
C LYS A 66 9.59 9.81 11.38
N GLY A 67 10.06 9.03 12.34
CA GLY A 67 10.54 7.67 12.09
C GLY A 67 9.44 6.77 11.55
N MET A 68 8.22 6.91 12.04
CA MET A 68 7.04 6.21 11.53
C MET A 68 6.80 6.52 10.04
N TYR A 69 6.87 7.79 9.63
CA TYR A 69 6.66 8.17 8.23
C TYR A 69 7.74 7.58 7.30
N TYR A 70 9.00 7.61 7.71
CA TYR A 70 10.08 6.97 6.95
C TYR A 70 9.88 5.46 6.83
N PHE A 71 9.51 4.80 7.93
CA PHE A 71 9.24 3.37 7.92
C PHE A 71 8.08 3.01 6.99
N VAL A 72 6.98 3.76 7.05
CA VAL A 72 5.80 3.53 6.19
C VAL A 72 6.15 3.70 4.72
N LEU A 73 6.90 4.75 4.38
CA LEU A 73 7.36 4.98 3.01
C LEU A 73 8.25 3.85 2.49
N LEU A 74 9.23 3.43 3.28
CA LEU A 74 10.14 2.33 2.92
C LEU A 74 9.38 1.00 2.79
N PHE A 75 8.52 0.69 3.75
CA PHE A 75 7.73 -0.55 3.74
C PHE A 75 6.79 -0.60 2.53
N SER A 76 6.03 0.46 2.29
CA SER A 76 5.09 0.53 1.16
C SER A 76 5.82 0.42 -0.18
N THR A 77 6.93 1.12 -0.34
CA THR A 77 7.75 1.06 -1.57
C THR A 77 8.34 -0.33 -1.77
N PHE A 78 8.93 -0.92 -0.76
CA PHE A 78 9.48 -2.27 -0.82
C PHE A 78 8.41 -3.31 -1.16
N TYR A 79 7.25 -3.23 -0.50
CA TYR A 79 6.12 -4.12 -0.78
C TYR A 79 5.62 -3.99 -2.23
N GLY A 80 5.50 -2.75 -2.74
CA GLY A 80 5.13 -2.49 -4.12
C GLY A 80 6.13 -3.09 -5.13
N LEU A 81 7.43 -2.91 -4.88
CA LEU A 81 8.49 -3.52 -5.70
C LEU A 81 8.47 -5.05 -5.64
N LEU A 82 8.19 -5.61 -4.47
CA LEU A 82 8.08 -7.06 -4.30
C LEU A 82 6.91 -7.62 -5.13
N ILE A 83 5.73 -7.00 -5.05
CA ILE A 83 4.55 -7.43 -5.83
C ILE A 83 4.82 -7.29 -7.33
N GLU A 84 5.40 -6.17 -7.77
CA GLU A 84 5.74 -5.95 -9.18
C GLU A 84 6.76 -6.98 -9.69
N GLY A 85 7.77 -7.31 -8.89
CA GLY A 85 8.75 -8.36 -9.19
C GLY A 85 8.11 -9.74 -9.28
N LEU A 86 7.19 -10.08 -8.38
CA LEU A 86 6.44 -11.34 -8.44
C LEU A 86 5.54 -11.41 -9.68
N GLN A 87 4.88 -10.33 -10.03
CA GLN A 87 4.07 -10.23 -11.25
C GLN A 87 4.93 -10.47 -12.51
N ALA A 88 6.11 -9.86 -12.58
CA ALA A 88 7.02 -10.03 -13.70
C ALA A 88 7.57 -11.46 -13.85
N THR A 89 7.76 -12.17 -12.74
CA THR A 89 8.26 -13.56 -12.74
C THR A 89 7.17 -14.59 -13.05
N ILE A 90 5.94 -14.37 -12.61
CA ILE A 90 4.80 -15.29 -12.79
C ILE A 90 4.17 -15.12 -14.17
N SER A 91 4.12 -13.91 -14.71
CA SER A 91 3.55 -13.63 -16.03
C SER A 91 4.64 -13.53 -17.09
N THR A 92 4.58 -14.38 -18.11
CA THR A 92 5.49 -14.33 -19.27
C THR A 92 5.21 -13.14 -20.20
N ASN A 93 4.07 -12.47 -20.06
CA ASN A 93 3.58 -11.42 -20.97
C ASN A 93 3.50 -10.04 -20.33
N ARG A 94 3.99 -9.85 -19.11
CA ARG A 94 3.93 -8.58 -18.40
C ARG A 94 5.33 -8.10 -18.05
N ASP A 95 5.70 -6.98 -18.64
CA ASP A 95 6.91 -6.26 -18.24
C ASP A 95 6.63 -5.41 -16.99
N PRO A 96 7.61 -5.25 -16.07
CA PRO A 96 7.48 -4.35 -14.93
C PRO A 96 7.18 -2.93 -15.41
N ASP A 97 6.14 -2.30 -14.88
CA ASP A 97 5.79 -0.92 -15.21
C ASP A 97 6.29 0.04 -14.13
N PHE A 98 7.23 0.89 -14.51
CA PHE A 98 7.76 1.93 -13.63
C PHE A 98 6.68 2.91 -13.14
N PHE A 99 5.67 3.19 -13.97
CA PHE A 99 4.57 4.08 -13.57
C PHE A 99 3.67 3.47 -12.48
N ASP A 100 3.56 2.15 -12.39
CA ASP A 100 2.85 1.47 -11.30
C ASP A 100 3.59 1.67 -9.98
N VAL A 101 4.92 1.61 -9.99
CA VAL A 101 5.76 1.91 -8.83
C VAL A 101 5.60 3.37 -8.40
N LEU A 102 5.55 4.31 -9.35
CA LEU A 102 5.29 5.72 -9.04
C LEU A 102 3.91 5.93 -8.45
N ALA A 103 2.87 5.26 -8.97
CA ALA A 103 1.52 5.31 -8.41
C ALA A 103 1.48 4.80 -6.97
N ASN A 104 2.19 3.72 -6.67
CA ASN A 104 2.35 3.19 -5.30
C ASN A 104 2.97 4.23 -4.37
N ILE A 105 4.07 4.85 -4.77
CA ILE A 105 4.76 5.88 -3.98
C ILE A 105 3.87 7.10 -3.77
N LEU A 106 3.18 7.57 -4.80
CA LEU A 106 2.24 8.70 -4.70
C LEU A 106 1.10 8.39 -3.74
N GLY A 107 0.51 7.20 -3.80
CA GLY A 107 -0.52 6.76 -2.85
C GLY A 107 -0.02 6.79 -1.41
N CYS A 108 1.18 6.29 -1.17
CA CYS A 108 1.83 6.37 0.14
C CYS A 108 2.04 7.83 0.59
N LEU A 109 2.63 8.68 -0.25
CA LEU A 109 2.88 10.09 0.11
C LEU A 109 1.60 10.85 0.44
N VAL A 110 0.55 10.68 -0.34
CA VAL A 110 -0.76 11.30 -0.07
C VAL A 110 -1.34 10.79 1.25
N SER A 111 -1.16 9.51 1.58
CA SER A 111 -1.58 8.96 2.87
C SER A 111 -0.84 9.59 4.05
N LEU A 112 0.47 9.84 3.93
CA LEU A 112 1.27 10.52 4.95
C LEU A 112 0.75 11.94 5.21
N LEU A 113 0.43 12.67 4.15
CA LEU A 113 -0.17 14.02 4.26
C LEU A 113 -1.55 13.97 4.92
N SER A 114 -2.40 13.04 4.50
CA SER A 114 -3.74 12.84 5.08
C SER A 114 -3.67 12.52 6.57
N PHE A 115 -2.77 11.65 6.97
CA PHE A 115 -2.59 11.28 8.37
C PHE A 115 -2.00 12.42 9.20
N SER A 116 -1.07 13.18 8.65
CA SER A 116 -0.53 14.39 9.29
C SER A 116 -1.62 15.41 9.56
N TYR A 117 -2.51 15.63 8.59
CA TYR A 117 -3.67 16.50 8.75
C TYR A 117 -4.64 15.99 9.83
N PHE A 118 -4.95 14.69 9.80
CA PHE A 118 -5.78 14.05 10.82
C PHE A 118 -5.23 14.22 12.24
N LEU A 119 -3.90 14.07 12.43
CA LEU A 119 -3.28 14.29 13.74
C LEU A 119 -3.35 15.75 14.20
N ARG A 120 -3.30 16.71 13.28
CA ARG A 120 -3.48 18.13 13.61
C ARG A 120 -4.89 18.42 14.13
N LEU A 121 -5.91 17.91 13.42
CA LEU A 121 -7.31 18.09 13.85
C LEU A 121 -7.61 17.51 15.24
N LYS A 122 -6.92 16.44 15.63
CA LYS A 122 -7.07 15.83 16.97
C LYS A 122 -6.42 16.63 18.11
N ARG A 123 -5.54 17.57 17.78
CA ARG A 123 -4.87 18.43 18.78
C ARG A 123 -5.66 19.71 19.11
N GLU A 124 -6.57 20.11 18.24
CA GLU A 124 -7.51 21.23 18.45
C GLU A 124 -8.74 20.75 19.21
#